data_02be99d4c9989839e17d3b25074a17f4
#
_entry.id   02be99d4c9989839e17d3b25074a17f4
#
_cell.length_a   1.000
_cell.length_b   1.000
_cell.length_c   1.000
_cell.angle_alpha   90.00
_cell.angle_beta   90.00
_cell.angle_gamma   90.00
#
_symmetry.space_group_name_H-M   'P 1'
#
loop_
_entity.id
_entity.type
_entity.pdbx_description
1 polymer ?
#
loop_
_entity_poly.entity_id
_entity_poly.type
_entity_poly.pdbx_seq_one_letter_code
_entity_poly.pdbx_strand_id
1 'polypeptide(L)'
;MTFRAVAVSLALVAALPVDAAAAALTPHAPAAPPGDGPLVPGVPPGPHQPWQIDTPDQVLPPRVYAPGASEEALEPRSAAAGTYDLIEYVPLGEAEAFAGAKVTCTKLTGPYQRQVERYLRRKVDGKQSRADCLAIRAFQIGQRIKPAIGFAGPVTWARMQLLSARKNPNAAGKCPVRTYRVACVDLSRQLTWVQKGKKVVLGPVPMRSGRKRYPTRAGWHKVYWKHKNHWSTLYNTPMPYSQFFSGGQAFHAVYGSLYTEIGSMGCVNLRLADARALWGVLKTEDRVFVWGKRPGK
;
A
#
# COMPACT_ATOMS: atom_id res chain seq x y z
N MET A 1 49.65 47.97 -27.30
CA MET A 1 50.27 48.08 -25.97
C MET A 1 49.63 49.24 -25.25
N THR A 2 48.67 49.03 -24.43
CA THR A 2 48.17 50.00 -23.41
C THR A 2 47.19 49.28 -22.50
N PHE A 3 47.61 48.97 -21.30
CA PHE A 3 46.82 48.43 -20.22
C PHE A 3 45.91 49.51 -19.64
N ARG A 4 44.63 49.28 -19.56
CA ARG A 4 43.70 50.10 -18.76
C ARG A 4 43.38 49.36 -17.46
N ALA A 5 43.82 49.94 -16.36
CA ALA A 5 43.47 49.54 -15.01
C ALA A 5 42.04 49.97 -14.72
N VAL A 6 41.24 49.04 -14.19
CA VAL A 6 39.90 49.32 -13.65
C VAL A 6 40.03 49.33 -12.11
N ALA A 7 39.75 50.50 -11.56
CA ALA A 7 39.70 50.71 -10.11
C ALA A 7 38.41 50.11 -9.54
N VAL A 8 38.53 49.24 -8.52
CA VAL A 8 37.39 48.71 -7.74
C VAL A 8 37.27 49.60 -6.49
N SER A 9 36.19 50.32 -6.40
CA SER A 9 35.82 51.08 -5.20
C SER A 9 35.21 50.13 -4.13
N LEU A 10 35.91 50.03 -3.00
CA LEU A 10 35.39 49.41 -1.79
C LEU A 10 34.40 50.38 -1.11
N ALA A 11 33.15 50.01 -1.03
CA ALA A 11 32.17 50.69 -0.15
C ALA A 11 32.22 50.04 1.25
N LEU A 12 32.62 50.83 2.20
CA LEU A 12 32.62 50.49 3.62
C LEU A 12 31.19 50.59 4.15
N VAL A 13 30.58 49.48 4.48
CA VAL A 13 29.27 49.44 5.17
C VAL A 13 29.55 49.32 6.67
N ALA A 14 29.20 50.37 7.40
CA ALA A 14 29.27 50.40 8.86
C ALA A 14 28.26 49.43 9.47
N ALA A 15 28.73 48.49 10.26
CA ALA A 15 27.89 47.56 11.04
C ALA A 15 27.43 48.27 12.32
N LEU A 16 26.12 48.33 12.52
CA LEU A 16 25.52 48.71 13.82
C LEU A 16 25.45 47.45 14.69
N PRO A 17 25.69 47.57 16.00
CA PRO A 17 25.52 46.41 16.89
C PRO A 17 24.03 46.12 17.10
N VAL A 18 23.61 44.92 16.81
CA VAL A 18 22.30 44.39 17.18
C VAL A 18 22.50 43.62 18.47
N ASP A 19 21.98 44.15 19.55
CA ASP A 19 21.87 43.45 20.82
C ASP A 19 20.99 42.20 20.61
N ALA A 20 21.60 41.04 20.53
CA ALA A 20 20.92 39.76 20.51
C ALA A 20 20.59 39.35 21.96
N ALA A 21 19.39 39.65 22.38
CA ALA A 21 18.80 38.96 23.52
C ALA A 21 18.60 37.50 23.15
N ALA A 22 19.51 36.64 23.58
CA ALA A 22 19.40 35.18 23.43
C ALA A 22 18.25 34.70 24.33
N ALA A 23 17.05 34.60 23.77
CA ALA A 23 15.99 33.82 24.35
C ALA A 23 16.38 32.35 24.23
N ALA A 24 16.80 31.74 25.32
CA ALA A 24 17.06 30.32 25.42
C ALA A 24 15.76 29.57 25.10
N LEU A 25 15.68 29.02 23.92
CA LEU A 25 14.69 28.02 23.53
C LEU A 25 15.00 26.75 24.31
N THR A 26 14.38 26.58 25.49
CA THR A 26 14.32 25.27 26.13
C THR A 26 13.68 24.28 25.15
N PRO A 27 14.29 23.12 24.90
CA PRO A 27 13.65 22.10 24.09
C PRO A 27 12.36 21.69 24.82
N HIS A 28 11.22 21.95 24.17
CA HIS A 28 9.95 21.40 24.61
C HIS A 28 10.08 19.88 24.59
N ALA A 29 10.07 19.26 25.75
CA ALA A 29 9.82 17.84 25.86
C ALA A 29 8.50 17.53 25.13
N PRO A 30 8.40 16.43 24.38
CA PRO A 30 7.14 16.05 23.78
C PRO A 30 6.11 15.93 24.89
N ALA A 31 4.98 16.63 24.74
CA ALA A 31 3.88 16.57 25.68
C ALA A 31 3.55 15.10 25.94
N ALA A 32 3.51 14.72 27.21
CA ALA A 32 3.03 13.42 27.63
C ALA A 32 1.63 13.23 27.03
N PRO A 33 1.31 12.01 26.56
CA PRO A 33 -0.03 11.73 26.08
C PRO A 33 -1.02 12.03 27.21
N PRO A 34 -2.23 12.53 26.91
CA PRO A 34 -3.24 12.81 27.91
C PRO A 34 -3.47 11.55 28.74
N GLY A 35 -3.32 11.69 30.06
CA GLY A 35 -3.47 10.59 30.99
C GLY A 35 -4.88 10.01 30.95
N ASP A 36 -4.95 8.73 31.27
CA ASP A 36 -6.19 7.95 31.38
C ASP A 36 -7.09 8.57 32.46
N GLY A 37 -8.03 9.42 32.04
CA GLY A 37 -9.14 9.82 32.88
C GLY A 37 -10.05 8.59 33.10
N PRO A 38 -10.77 8.52 34.24
CA PRO A 38 -11.67 7.42 34.51
C PRO A 38 -12.71 7.30 33.38
N LEU A 39 -12.88 6.09 32.84
CA LEU A 39 -13.85 5.80 31.81
C LEU A 39 -15.26 6.18 32.24
N VAL A 40 -15.88 7.11 31.56
CA VAL A 40 -17.28 7.47 31.79
C VAL A 40 -18.14 6.40 31.16
N PRO A 41 -19.06 5.75 31.89
CA PRO A 41 -19.93 4.73 31.31
C PRO A 41 -20.74 5.32 30.14
N GLY A 42 -20.67 4.67 28.97
CA GLY A 42 -21.42 5.06 27.77
C GLY A 42 -20.65 5.92 26.76
N VAL A 43 -19.40 6.31 27.02
CA VAL A 43 -18.54 6.94 26.04
C VAL A 43 -17.73 5.84 25.33
N PRO A 44 -17.79 5.74 23.99
CA PRO A 44 -16.94 4.79 23.30
C PRO A 44 -15.46 5.11 23.57
N PRO A 45 -14.59 4.12 23.79
CA PRO A 45 -13.17 4.34 24.01
C PRO A 45 -12.61 5.18 22.84
N GLY A 46 -11.80 6.17 23.19
CA GLY A 46 -11.07 6.99 22.23
C GLY A 46 -10.19 6.13 21.30
N PRO A 47 -9.53 6.72 20.29
CA PRO A 47 -8.75 5.96 19.32
C PRO A 47 -7.80 5.02 20.04
N HIS A 48 -7.94 3.72 19.78
CA HIS A 48 -7.21 2.66 20.46
C HIS A 48 -5.73 3.00 20.58
N GLN A 49 -5.27 3.09 21.80
CA GLN A 49 -3.85 3.13 22.10
C GLN A 49 -3.23 1.81 21.61
N PRO A 50 -2.07 1.82 20.96
CA PRO A 50 -1.49 0.61 20.34
C PRO A 50 -1.20 -0.54 21.32
N TRP A 51 -1.33 -0.33 22.60
CA TRP A 51 -1.06 -1.27 23.70
C TRP A 51 -2.32 -1.74 24.45
N GLN A 52 -3.50 -1.22 24.13
CA GLN A 52 -4.72 -1.79 24.69
C GLN A 52 -4.96 -3.17 24.08
N ILE A 53 -4.72 -4.19 24.90
CA ILE A 53 -5.05 -5.57 24.55
C ILE A 53 -6.54 -5.69 24.82
N ASP A 54 -7.34 -5.87 23.77
CA ASP A 54 -8.74 -6.27 23.93
C ASP A 54 -8.72 -7.60 24.69
N THR A 55 -9.33 -7.63 25.87
CA THR A 55 -9.49 -8.87 26.62
C THR A 55 -10.36 -9.84 25.79
N PRO A 56 -10.18 -11.18 25.92
CA PRO A 56 -10.95 -12.15 25.17
C PRO A 56 -12.47 -12.02 25.29
N ASP A 57 -12.94 -11.33 26.34
CA ASP A 57 -14.35 -11.17 26.68
C ASP A 57 -14.98 -9.85 26.18
N GLN A 58 -14.26 -9.00 25.48
CA GLN A 58 -14.89 -7.85 24.84
C GLN A 58 -15.78 -8.35 23.70
N VAL A 59 -17.08 -8.41 23.99
CA VAL A 59 -18.12 -8.65 22.99
C VAL A 59 -18.03 -7.52 21.99
N LEU A 60 -17.58 -7.86 20.78
CA LEU A 60 -17.58 -6.92 19.67
C LEU A 60 -19.01 -6.38 19.49
N PRO A 61 -19.19 -5.08 19.23
CA PRO A 61 -20.51 -4.56 18.92
C PRO A 61 -21.13 -5.38 17.79
N PRO A 62 -22.44 -5.63 17.82
CA PRO A 62 -23.09 -6.45 16.81
C PRO A 62 -22.71 -5.92 15.43
N ARG A 63 -22.18 -6.80 14.61
CA ARG A 63 -21.79 -6.47 13.24
C ARG A 63 -23.02 -5.98 12.52
N VAL A 64 -23.03 -4.74 12.11
CA VAL A 64 -24.06 -4.23 11.19
C VAL A 64 -23.68 -4.72 9.79
N TYR A 65 -23.87 -6.01 9.55
CA TYR A 65 -24.01 -6.51 8.19
C TYR A 65 -25.39 -6.15 7.70
N ALA A 66 -25.54 -5.98 6.39
CA ALA A 66 -26.89 -5.90 5.82
C ALA A 66 -27.73 -7.09 6.35
N PRO A 67 -28.98 -6.88 6.77
CA PRO A 67 -29.80 -7.92 7.34
C PRO A 67 -29.80 -9.16 6.44
N GLY A 68 -29.37 -10.32 6.97
CA GLY A 68 -29.29 -11.58 6.23
C GLY A 68 -27.94 -12.00 5.68
N ALA A 69 -26.88 -11.20 5.83
CA ALA A 69 -25.54 -11.64 5.45
C ALA A 69 -24.94 -12.54 6.54
N SER A 70 -24.88 -13.84 6.29
CA SER A 70 -24.10 -14.78 7.11
C SER A 70 -22.60 -14.58 6.86
N GLU A 71 -21.75 -14.96 7.82
CA GLU A 71 -20.29 -14.94 7.67
C GLU A 71 -19.84 -15.75 6.45
N GLU A 72 -20.59 -16.80 6.12
CA GLU A 72 -20.40 -17.66 4.96
C GLU A 72 -20.79 -16.98 3.63
N ALA A 73 -21.72 -16.02 3.65
CA ALA A 73 -22.09 -15.22 2.48
C ALA A 73 -21.07 -14.15 2.14
N LEU A 74 -20.19 -13.78 3.08
CA LEU A 74 -19.11 -12.81 2.89
C LEU A 74 -17.79 -13.48 2.48
N GLU A 75 -17.67 -14.79 2.63
CA GLU A 75 -16.59 -15.54 2.00
C GLU A 75 -16.94 -15.67 0.50
N PRO A 76 -16.14 -15.10 -0.40
CA PRO A 76 -16.29 -15.42 -1.81
C PRO A 76 -16.16 -16.93 -1.93
N ARG A 77 -17.21 -17.59 -2.42
CA ARG A 77 -17.22 -19.05 -2.64
C ARG A 77 -15.90 -19.45 -3.27
N SER A 78 -15.20 -20.39 -2.70
CA SER A 78 -13.81 -20.73 -2.92
C SER A 78 -13.38 -20.95 -4.38
N ALA A 79 -14.32 -21.21 -5.28
CA ALA A 79 -14.07 -21.33 -6.71
C ALA A 79 -13.90 -19.99 -7.44
N ALA A 80 -14.33 -18.86 -6.85
CA ALA A 80 -14.33 -17.55 -7.49
C ALA A 80 -13.23 -16.59 -6.98
N ALA A 81 -12.50 -16.97 -5.93
CA ALA A 81 -11.50 -16.10 -5.30
C ALA A 81 -10.37 -15.62 -6.23
N GLY A 82 -10.23 -16.21 -7.42
CA GLY A 82 -9.25 -15.80 -8.43
C GLY A 82 -9.79 -14.91 -9.55
N THR A 83 -11.10 -14.73 -9.70
CA THR A 83 -11.69 -14.08 -10.88
C THR A 83 -11.94 -12.59 -10.69
N TYR A 84 -12.31 -12.13 -9.50
CA TYR A 84 -12.56 -10.70 -9.23
C TYR A 84 -11.30 -9.84 -9.29
N ASP A 85 -10.14 -10.42 -8.99
CA ASP A 85 -8.85 -9.72 -9.03
C ASP A 85 -8.33 -9.47 -10.45
N LEU A 86 -9.00 -9.96 -11.46
CA LEU A 86 -8.59 -9.85 -12.85
C LEU A 86 -9.46 -8.89 -13.65
N ILE A 87 -10.25 -8.05 -12.97
CA ILE A 87 -11.04 -6.99 -13.59
C ILE A 87 -10.22 -5.71 -13.61
N GLU A 88 -9.87 -5.24 -14.82
CA GLU A 88 -9.13 -4.01 -15.01
C GLU A 88 -10.00 -2.79 -14.72
N TYR A 89 -9.41 -1.81 -14.07
CA TYR A 89 -10.05 -0.51 -13.82
C TYR A 89 -9.89 0.39 -15.03
N VAL A 90 -10.99 0.58 -15.75
CA VAL A 90 -11.08 1.51 -16.87
C VAL A 90 -11.94 2.70 -16.42
N PRO A 91 -11.64 3.95 -16.81
CA PRO A 91 -12.45 5.11 -16.49
C PRO A 91 -13.93 4.92 -16.89
N LEU A 92 -14.85 5.34 -16.02
CA LEU A 92 -16.30 5.07 -16.14
C LEU A 92 -16.91 5.43 -17.50
N GLY A 93 -16.57 6.58 -18.07
CA GLY A 93 -17.09 7.02 -19.38
C GLY A 93 -16.67 6.13 -20.56
N GLU A 94 -15.68 5.27 -20.37
CA GLU A 94 -15.20 4.32 -21.37
C GLU A 94 -15.74 2.90 -21.12
N ALA A 95 -16.07 2.58 -19.86
CA ALA A 95 -16.58 1.25 -19.51
C ALA A 95 -17.93 0.97 -20.20
N GLU A 96 -18.81 1.97 -20.32
CA GLU A 96 -20.08 1.87 -21.00
C GLU A 96 -19.93 1.73 -22.52
N ALA A 97 -18.95 2.41 -23.12
CA ALA A 97 -18.63 2.29 -24.53
C ALA A 97 -18.13 0.88 -24.90
N PHE A 98 -17.57 0.13 -23.92
CA PHE A 98 -17.06 -1.22 -24.14
C PHE A 98 -18.09 -2.33 -23.92
N ALA A 99 -19.20 -2.06 -23.24
CA ALA A 99 -20.20 -3.08 -22.91
C ALA A 99 -20.95 -3.62 -24.15
N GLY A 100 -21.00 -2.85 -25.24
CA GLY A 100 -21.68 -3.24 -26.48
C GLY A 100 -20.84 -3.27 -27.76
N ALA A 101 -19.59 -2.81 -27.74
CA ALA A 101 -18.76 -2.69 -28.94
C ALA A 101 -17.65 -3.75 -28.98
N LYS A 102 -17.33 -4.27 -30.16
CA LYS A 102 -16.13 -5.07 -30.44
C LYS A 102 -14.86 -4.19 -30.31
N VAL A 103 -14.61 -3.59 -29.14
CA VAL A 103 -13.41 -2.80 -28.94
C VAL A 103 -12.22 -3.74 -28.82
N THR A 104 -11.40 -3.73 -29.84
CA THR A 104 -10.18 -4.53 -29.89
C THR A 104 -8.99 -3.84 -29.25
N CYS A 105 -9.01 -2.47 -29.19
CA CYS A 105 -7.87 -1.67 -28.72
C CYS A 105 -8.31 -0.29 -28.27
N THR A 106 -7.96 0.06 -27.03
CA THR A 106 -8.15 1.43 -26.53
C THR A 106 -7.08 2.38 -27.02
N LYS A 107 -7.41 3.66 -27.18
CA LYS A 107 -6.47 4.77 -27.40
C LYS A 107 -6.01 5.42 -26.09
N LEU A 108 -6.63 5.03 -24.96
CA LEU A 108 -6.34 5.61 -23.65
C LEU A 108 -4.97 5.18 -23.14
N THR A 109 -4.20 6.16 -22.70
CA THR A 109 -2.96 5.94 -21.94
C THR A 109 -3.31 5.61 -20.49
N GLY A 110 -2.92 4.44 -20.02
CA GLY A 110 -3.15 4.03 -18.64
C GLY A 110 -2.14 4.63 -17.66
N PRO A 111 -2.46 4.64 -16.35
CA PRO A 111 -1.59 5.22 -15.32
C PRO A 111 -0.25 4.50 -15.16
N TYR A 112 -0.15 3.26 -15.65
CA TYR A 112 1.07 2.44 -15.59
C TYR A 112 1.72 2.22 -16.97
N GLN A 113 1.45 3.10 -17.94
CA GLN A 113 1.90 2.94 -19.33
C GLN A 113 3.40 2.65 -19.44
N ARG A 114 4.26 3.53 -18.88
CA ARG A 114 5.73 3.35 -18.94
C ARG A 114 6.21 2.06 -18.28
N GLN A 115 5.59 1.64 -17.20
CA GLN A 115 5.94 0.42 -16.48
C GLN A 115 5.58 -0.83 -17.31
N VAL A 116 4.41 -0.81 -17.93
CA VAL A 116 3.90 -1.89 -18.79
C VAL A 116 4.71 -1.99 -20.09
N GLU A 117 5.03 -0.87 -20.72
CA GLU A 117 5.93 -0.80 -21.89
C GLU A 117 7.28 -1.43 -21.59
N ARG A 118 7.89 -1.07 -20.44
CA ARG A 118 9.18 -1.64 -20.01
C ARG A 118 9.08 -3.16 -19.82
N TYR A 119 8.03 -3.63 -19.17
CA TYR A 119 7.83 -5.07 -18.96
C TYR A 119 7.69 -5.83 -20.29
N LEU A 120 6.92 -5.28 -21.22
CA LEU A 120 6.69 -5.86 -22.54
C LEU A 120 7.80 -5.57 -23.55
N ARG A 121 8.91 -4.94 -23.12
CA ARG A 121 10.05 -4.54 -23.98
C ARG A 121 9.61 -3.68 -25.16
N ARG A 122 8.67 -2.77 -24.93
CA ARG A 122 8.20 -1.79 -25.91
C ARG A 122 8.98 -0.49 -25.77
N LYS A 123 8.79 0.45 -26.72
CA LYS A 123 9.31 1.82 -26.57
C LYS A 123 8.71 2.46 -25.32
N VAL A 124 9.56 2.92 -24.38
CA VAL A 124 9.13 3.47 -23.08
C VAL A 124 8.93 4.97 -23.21
N ASP A 125 7.87 5.41 -23.89
CA ASP A 125 7.54 6.83 -24.02
C ASP A 125 6.33 7.26 -23.15
N GLY A 126 5.59 6.31 -22.60
CA GLY A 126 4.44 6.56 -21.75
C GLY A 126 3.22 7.06 -22.51
N LYS A 127 3.16 6.80 -23.81
CA LYS A 127 2.05 7.14 -24.70
C LYS A 127 1.47 5.86 -25.29
N GLN A 128 0.16 5.76 -25.27
CA GLN A 128 -0.52 4.62 -25.86
C GLN A 128 -0.43 4.67 -27.39
N SER A 129 0.19 3.66 -27.99
CA SER A 129 0.17 3.40 -29.43
C SER A 129 -0.69 2.18 -29.74
N ARG A 130 -1.05 2.00 -31.03
CA ARG A 130 -1.74 0.77 -31.46
C ARG A 130 -0.89 -0.47 -31.18
N ALA A 131 0.41 -0.39 -31.35
CA ALA A 131 1.33 -1.52 -31.11
C ALA A 131 1.43 -1.85 -29.61
N ASP A 132 1.41 -0.84 -28.71
CA ASP A 132 1.38 -1.06 -27.28
C ASP A 132 0.05 -1.67 -26.84
N CYS A 133 -1.06 -1.13 -27.35
CA CYS A 133 -2.37 -1.68 -27.08
C CYS A 133 -2.45 -3.17 -27.46
N LEU A 134 -2.01 -3.57 -28.64
CA LEU A 134 -2.01 -4.97 -29.05
C LEU A 134 -1.17 -5.86 -28.15
N ALA A 135 0.02 -5.39 -27.74
CA ALA A 135 0.90 -6.12 -26.83
C ALA A 135 0.30 -6.26 -25.43
N ILE A 136 -0.27 -5.18 -24.89
CA ILE A 136 -0.94 -5.17 -23.59
C ILE A 136 -2.16 -6.08 -23.63
N ARG A 137 -2.97 -6.00 -24.67
CA ARG A 137 -4.15 -6.84 -24.87
C ARG A 137 -3.78 -8.32 -24.93
N ALA A 138 -2.73 -8.68 -25.67
CA ALA A 138 -2.26 -10.06 -25.74
C ALA A 138 -1.87 -10.59 -24.35
N PHE A 139 -1.16 -9.78 -23.54
CA PHE A 139 -0.86 -10.11 -22.16
C PHE A 139 -2.13 -10.28 -21.32
N GLN A 140 -3.09 -9.36 -21.42
CA GLN A 140 -4.36 -9.41 -20.69
C GLN A 140 -5.14 -10.69 -21.01
N ILE A 141 -5.24 -11.07 -22.30
CA ILE A 141 -5.87 -12.31 -22.73
C ILE A 141 -5.17 -13.52 -22.10
N GLY A 142 -3.85 -13.60 -22.22
CA GLY A 142 -3.05 -14.69 -21.66
C GLY A 142 -3.14 -14.79 -20.13
N GLN A 143 -3.41 -13.69 -19.44
CA GLN A 143 -3.59 -13.64 -17.98
C GLN A 143 -5.07 -13.63 -17.55
N ARG A 144 -6.02 -13.72 -18.48
CA ARG A 144 -7.48 -13.69 -18.25
C ARG A 144 -7.95 -12.39 -17.58
N ILE A 145 -7.26 -11.28 -17.79
CA ILE A 145 -7.65 -9.96 -17.31
C ILE A 145 -8.75 -9.41 -18.20
N LYS A 146 -9.83 -8.92 -17.63
CA LYS A 146 -10.99 -8.36 -18.34
C LYS A 146 -11.27 -6.91 -17.90
N PRO A 147 -11.71 -6.03 -18.81
CA PRO A 147 -11.73 -6.22 -20.26
C PRO A 147 -10.32 -6.23 -20.85
N ALA A 148 -10.09 -7.11 -21.82
CA ALA A 148 -8.80 -7.19 -22.52
C ALA A 148 -8.78 -6.19 -23.69
N ILE A 149 -8.64 -4.91 -23.38
CA ILE A 149 -8.70 -3.79 -24.35
C ILE A 149 -7.35 -3.09 -24.56
N GLY A 150 -6.29 -3.63 -23.95
CA GLY A 150 -4.95 -3.05 -24.08
C GLY A 150 -4.71 -1.82 -23.20
N PHE A 151 -5.47 -1.64 -22.12
CA PHE A 151 -5.29 -0.55 -21.16
C PHE A 151 -4.20 -0.90 -20.15
N ALA A 152 -3.22 0.01 -19.95
CA ALA A 152 -2.13 -0.17 -18.99
C ALA A 152 -2.58 0.23 -17.58
N GLY A 153 -3.55 -0.49 -17.04
CA GLY A 153 -4.17 -0.20 -15.76
C GLY A 153 -3.50 -0.90 -14.57
N PRO A 154 -4.04 -0.68 -13.36
CA PRO A 154 -3.45 -1.18 -12.12
C PRO A 154 -3.44 -2.70 -12.01
N VAL A 155 -4.45 -3.41 -12.51
CA VAL A 155 -4.52 -4.88 -12.47
C VAL A 155 -3.47 -5.48 -13.41
N THR A 156 -3.38 -4.97 -14.62
CA THR A 156 -2.38 -5.40 -15.61
C THR A 156 -0.96 -5.24 -15.06
N TRP A 157 -0.65 -4.07 -14.51
CA TRP A 157 0.66 -3.82 -13.92
C TRP A 157 0.94 -4.70 -12.70
N ALA A 158 0.00 -4.83 -11.76
CA ALA A 158 0.15 -5.68 -10.57
C ALA A 158 0.39 -7.15 -10.95
N ARG A 159 -0.30 -7.64 -11.98
CA ARG A 159 -0.09 -9.00 -12.49
C ARG A 159 1.32 -9.18 -13.04
N MET A 160 1.85 -8.20 -13.78
CA MET A 160 3.24 -8.21 -14.26
C MET A 160 4.25 -8.24 -13.12
N GLN A 161 4.04 -7.42 -12.07
CA GLN A 161 4.90 -7.40 -10.89
C GLN A 161 4.90 -8.77 -10.18
N LEU A 162 3.72 -9.36 -10.00
CA LEU A 162 3.59 -10.67 -9.37
C LEU A 162 4.31 -11.77 -10.15
N LEU A 163 4.15 -11.81 -11.47
CA LEU A 163 4.82 -12.78 -12.33
C LEU A 163 6.35 -12.63 -12.30
N SER A 164 6.84 -11.39 -12.33
CA SER A 164 8.28 -11.09 -12.21
C SER A 164 8.86 -11.57 -10.87
N ALA A 165 8.08 -11.49 -9.80
CA ALA A 165 8.51 -11.83 -8.45
C ALA A 165 8.37 -13.32 -8.10
N ARG A 166 7.63 -14.12 -8.88
CA ARG A 166 7.24 -15.50 -8.51
C ARG A 166 8.41 -16.40 -8.11
N LYS A 167 9.52 -16.34 -8.85
CA LYS A 167 10.69 -17.21 -8.57
C LYS A 167 11.52 -16.69 -7.41
N ASN A 168 11.72 -15.38 -7.34
CA ASN A 168 12.52 -14.73 -6.29
C ASN A 168 12.01 -13.30 -6.07
N PRO A 169 11.13 -13.07 -5.08
CA PRO A 169 10.63 -11.74 -4.78
C PRO A 169 11.74 -10.81 -4.28
N ASN A 170 12.81 -11.35 -3.71
CA ASN A 170 13.95 -10.59 -3.19
C ASN A 170 15.16 -10.57 -4.14
N ALA A 171 14.96 -10.75 -5.45
CA ALA A 171 16.05 -10.73 -6.42
C ALA A 171 16.91 -9.46 -6.36
N ALA A 172 16.32 -8.32 -6.00
CA ALA A 172 17.04 -7.06 -5.82
C ALA A 172 17.72 -6.91 -4.45
N GLY A 173 17.65 -7.92 -3.57
CA GLY A 173 18.29 -7.91 -2.25
C GLY A 173 17.79 -6.87 -1.26
N LYS A 174 16.64 -6.23 -1.52
CA LYS A 174 16.15 -5.11 -0.69
C LYS A 174 15.59 -5.55 0.65
N CYS A 175 14.92 -6.70 0.71
CA CYS A 175 14.46 -7.25 1.99
C CYS A 175 15.64 -7.92 2.71
N PRO A 176 15.97 -7.51 3.95
CA PRO A 176 17.11 -8.05 4.67
C PRO A 176 16.98 -9.55 4.96
N VAL A 177 18.03 -10.31 4.63
CA VAL A 177 18.11 -11.74 4.92
C VAL A 177 18.46 -11.93 6.40
N ARG A 178 17.63 -12.65 7.15
CA ARG A 178 17.79 -12.90 8.59
C ARG A 178 17.48 -14.35 8.92
N THR A 179 18.04 -14.87 9.99
CA THR A 179 17.78 -16.26 10.48
C THR A 179 16.37 -16.45 11.02
N TYR A 180 15.68 -15.36 11.34
CA TYR A 180 14.28 -15.30 11.76
C TYR A 180 13.35 -14.87 10.62
N ARG A 181 12.03 -14.95 10.85
CA ARG A 181 11.04 -14.50 9.85
C ARG A 181 11.04 -12.98 9.69
N VAL A 182 10.98 -12.54 8.44
CA VAL A 182 10.77 -11.14 8.07
C VAL A 182 9.63 -11.07 7.08
N ALA A 183 8.59 -10.32 7.43
CA ALA A 183 7.58 -9.89 6.49
C ALA A 183 8.14 -8.72 5.67
N CYS A 184 8.29 -8.91 4.39
CA CYS A 184 8.87 -7.96 3.44
C CYS A 184 7.73 -7.20 2.74
N VAL A 185 7.75 -5.88 2.80
CA VAL A 185 6.71 -5.01 2.20
C VAL A 185 7.35 -4.09 1.18
N ASP A 186 7.20 -4.41 -0.08
CA ASP A 186 7.71 -3.61 -1.21
C ASP A 186 6.63 -2.64 -1.71
N LEU A 187 6.71 -1.41 -1.26
CA LEU A 187 5.78 -0.36 -1.65
C LEU A 187 5.86 -0.02 -3.14
N SER A 188 7.03 -0.19 -3.76
CA SER A 188 7.24 0.17 -5.16
C SER A 188 6.57 -0.82 -6.13
N ARG A 189 6.58 -2.11 -5.77
CA ARG A 189 5.94 -3.16 -6.56
C ARG A 189 4.54 -3.52 -6.07
N GLN A 190 4.11 -2.99 -4.91
CA GLN A 190 2.86 -3.34 -4.23
C GLN A 190 2.77 -4.85 -3.98
N LEU A 191 3.85 -5.42 -3.44
CA LEU A 191 3.97 -6.84 -3.11
C LEU A 191 4.41 -7.02 -1.66
N THR A 192 3.91 -8.07 -1.03
CA THR A 192 4.41 -8.53 0.28
C THR A 192 4.68 -10.02 0.27
N TRP A 193 5.66 -10.45 1.06
CA TRP A 193 6.00 -11.86 1.26
C TRP A 193 6.63 -12.05 2.63
N VAL A 194 6.74 -13.28 3.07
CA VAL A 194 7.50 -13.64 4.28
C VAL A 194 8.68 -14.51 3.88
N GLN A 195 9.86 -14.18 4.39
CA GLN A 195 11.06 -15.00 4.23
C GLN A 195 11.72 -15.33 5.58
N LYS A 196 12.41 -16.45 5.62
CA LYS A 196 13.35 -16.83 6.69
C LYS A 196 14.67 -17.26 6.03
N GLY A 197 15.74 -16.55 6.30
CA GLY A 197 16.95 -16.68 5.50
C GLY A 197 16.65 -16.28 4.04
N LYS A 198 17.13 -17.08 3.11
CA LYS A 198 16.85 -16.95 1.66
C LYS A 198 15.57 -17.66 1.23
N LYS A 199 14.93 -18.45 2.13
CA LYS A 199 13.71 -19.19 1.81
C LYS A 199 12.49 -18.30 1.92
N VAL A 200 11.69 -18.21 0.86
CA VAL A 200 10.36 -17.62 0.89
C VAL A 200 9.42 -18.61 1.58
N VAL A 201 8.78 -18.15 2.65
CA VAL A 201 7.85 -18.94 3.48
C VAL A 201 6.41 -18.72 3.03
N LEU A 202 6.09 -17.50 2.59
CA LEU A 202 4.78 -17.13 2.07
C LEU A 202 4.90 -16.06 0.99
N GLY A 203 4.07 -16.15 -0.03
CA GLY A 203 3.98 -15.17 -1.12
C GLY A 203 4.99 -15.41 -2.24
N PRO A 204 5.28 -14.38 -3.06
CA PRO A 204 4.77 -12.99 -2.96
C PRO A 204 3.28 -12.91 -3.29
N VAL A 205 2.60 -11.99 -2.62
CA VAL A 205 1.18 -11.68 -2.87
C VAL A 205 0.99 -10.19 -3.14
N PRO A 206 0.00 -9.81 -3.97
CA PRO A 206 -0.34 -8.41 -4.20
C PRO A 206 -0.85 -7.76 -2.92
N MET A 207 -0.60 -6.47 -2.78
CA MET A 207 -1.12 -5.66 -1.69
C MET A 207 -1.53 -4.27 -2.17
N ARG A 208 -2.27 -3.55 -1.33
CA ARG A 208 -2.51 -2.12 -1.48
C ARG A 208 -2.01 -1.39 -0.23
N SER A 209 -0.97 -0.59 -0.39
CA SER A 209 -0.38 0.20 0.70
C SER A 209 -1.04 1.57 0.85
N GLY A 210 -0.59 2.33 1.82
CA GLY A 210 -1.04 3.68 2.12
C GLY A 210 -0.94 4.64 0.95
N ARG A 211 -1.91 5.56 0.82
CA ARG A 211 -1.89 6.66 -0.14
C ARG A 211 -0.86 7.74 0.23
N LYS A 212 -0.55 8.65 -0.70
CA LYS A 212 0.49 9.68 -0.54
C LYS A 212 0.37 10.47 0.78
N ARG A 213 -0.86 10.87 1.16
CA ARG A 213 -1.11 11.63 2.42
C ARG A 213 -0.98 10.78 3.68
N TYR A 214 -1.18 9.47 3.58
CA TYR A 214 -1.11 8.50 4.68
C TYR A 214 -0.27 7.29 4.26
N PRO A 215 1.05 7.46 4.11
CA PRO A 215 1.90 6.39 3.60
C PRO A 215 2.05 5.27 4.63
N THR A 216 2.20 4.05 4.15
CA THR A 216 2.73 2.97 4.98
C THR A 216 4.15 3.33 5.39
N ARG A 217 4.44 3.32 6.69
CA ARG A 217 5.73 3.78 7.23
C ARG A 217 6.84 2.83 6.83
N ALA A 218 7.87 3.37 6.17
CA ALA A 218 9.07 2.64 5.81
C ALA A 218 9.95 2.35 7.03
N GLY A 219 10.83 1.37 6.93
CA GLY A 219 11.76 0.97 7.98
C GLY A 219 11.44 -0.38 8.61
N TRP A 220 12.08 -0.62 9.75
CA TRP A 220 11.88 -1.80 10.54
C TRP A 220 10.74 -1.63 11.53
N HIS A 221 9.88 -2.65 11.60
CA HIS A 221 8.79 -2.77 12.55
C HIS A 221 8.74 -4.20 13.09
N LYS A 222 7.78 -4.46 13.98
CA LYS A 222 7.43 -5.80 14.45
C LYS A 222 5.93 -5.95 14.56
N VAL A 223 5.41 -7.15 14.37
CA VAL A 223 4.01 -7.44 14.69
C VAL A 223 3.86 -7.39 16.20
N TYR A 224 3.12 -6.42 16.73
CA TYR A 224 2.95 -6.27 18.17
C TYR A 224 1.58 -6.72 18.66
N TRP A 225 0.59 -6.77 17.76
CA TRP A 225 -0.76 -7.19 18.10
C TRP A 225 -1.43 -7.86 16.92
N LYS A 226 -2.25 -8.89 17.21
CA LYS A 226 -3.02 -9.63 16.21
C LYS A 226 -4.47 -9.75 16.68
N HIS A 227 -5.42 -9.40 15.81
CA HIS A 227 -6.85 -9.54 16.07
C HIS A 227 -7.56 -10.07 14.82
N LYS A 228 -8.11 -11.31 14.92
CA LYS A 228 -8.65 -12.02 13.75
C LYS A 228 -9.84 -11.31 13.12
N ASN A 229 -10.76 -10.83 13.95
CA ASN A 229 -12.02 -10.21 13.53
C ASN A 229 -12.05 -8.72 13.92
N HIS A 230 -10.96 -8.00 13.68
CA HIS A 230 -10.85 -6.60 14.07
C HIS A 230 -11.86 -5.71 13.34
N TRP A 231 -12.45 -4.79 14.08
CA TRP A 231 -13.30 -3.72 13.57
C TRP A 231 -12.60 -2.38 13.83
N SER A 232 -12.40 -1.57 12.81
CA SER A 232 -11.87 -0.23 12.97
C SER A 232 -12.97 0.73 13.38
N THR A 233 -12.94 1.21 14.61
CA THR A 233 -13.87 2.26 15.08
C THR A 233 -13.60 3.59 14.39
N LEU A 234 -12.34 3.87 14.05
CA LEU A 234 -11.94 5.10 13.35
C LEU A 234 -12.51 5.20 11.94
N TYR A 235 -12.61 4.09 11.21
CA TYR A 235 -13.06 4.05 9.83
C TYR A 235 -14.39 3.34 9.65
N ASN A 236 -14.97 2.86 10.74
CA ASN A 236 -16.22 2.09 10.78
C ASN A 236 -16.23 0.97 9.71
N THR A 237 -15.19 0.14 9.70
CA THR A 237 -14.99 -0.91 8.69
C THR A 237 -14.34 -2.15 9.26
N PRO A 238 -14.69 -3.35 8.76
CA PRO A 238 -14.01 -4.57 9.16
C PRO A 238 -12.58 -4.62 8.64
N MET A 239 -11.68 -5.14 9.47
CA MET A 239 -10.28 -5.39 9.16
C MET A 239 -9.93 -6.85 9.51
N PRO A 240 -10.44 -7.85 8.76
CA PRO A 240 -10.20 -9.25 9.09
C PRO A 240 -8.72 -9.61 9.04
N TYR A 241 -8.30 -10.50 9.95
CA TYR A 241 -6.92 -10.97 10.08
C TYR A 241 -5.91 -9.86 10.31
N SER A 242 -6.27 -8.85 11.10
CA SER A 242 -5.40 -7.72 11.42
C SER A 242 -4.15 -8.13 12.17
N GLN A 243 -3.00 -7.70 11.69
CA GLN A 243 -1.70 -7.87 12.30
C GLN A 243 -1.00 -6.51 12.32
N PHE A 244 -1.06 -5.85 13.48
CA PHE A 244 -0.57 -4.49 13.67
C PHE A 244 0.95 -4.48 13.84
N PHE A 245 1.62 -3.57 13.11
CA PHE A 245 3.07 -3.49 13.12
C PHE A 245 3.64 -2.08 13.31
N SER A 246 2.84 -1.02 13.10
CA SER A 246 3.33 0.36 13.22
C SER A 246 2.21 1.34 13.55
N GLY A 247 1.99 1.68 14.84
CA GLY A 247 1.10 2.75 15.28
C GLY A 247 -0.27 2.76 14.58
N GLY A 248 -1.02 1.68 14.64
CA GLY A 248 -2.32 1.51 13.99
C GLY A 248 -2.26 1.03 12.54
N GLN A 249 -1.08 0.94 11.91
CA GLN A 249 -0.95 0.32 10.61
C GLN A 249 -0.81 -1.20 10.73
N ALA A 250 -1.59 -1.92 9.95
CA ALA A 250 -1.68 -3.38 10.00
C ALA A 250 -1.68 -4.02 8.61
N PHE A 251 -1.29 -5.28 8.54
CA PHE A 251 -1.76 -6.17 7.49
C PHE A 251 -3.19 -6.57 7.81
N HIS A 252 -4.11 -6.48 6.86
CA HIS A 252 -5.47 -6.97 7.04
C HIS A 252 -6.15 -7.23 5.69
N ALA A 253 -7.19 -8.05 5.71
CA ALA A 253 -8.01 -8.25 4.53
C ALA A 253 -8.92 -7.05 4.24
N VAL A 254 -9.26 -6.89 2.95
CA VAL A 254 -10.36 -6.04 2.49
C VAL A 254 -11.29 -6.85 1.61
N TYR A 255 -12.57 -6.52 1.64
CA TYR A 255 -13.59 -7.21 0.83
C TYR A 255 -13.74 -6.61 -0.59
N GLY A 256 -13.07 -5.52 -0.87
CA GLY A 256 -13.04 -4.90 -2.19
C GLY A 256 -11.76 -5.20 -2.95
N SER A 257 -11.66 -4.63 -4.15
CA SER A 257 -10.45 -4.74 -4.96
C SER A 257 -9.26 -4.06 -4.31
N LEU A 258 -8.08 -4.69 -4.43
CA LEU A 258 -6.79 -4.11 -4.04
C LEU A 258 -6.33 -3.03 -5.03
N TYR A 259 -6.86 -3.04 -6.25
CA TYR A 259 -6.29 -2.30 -7.38
C TYR A 259 -6.95 -0.94 -7.60
N THR A 260 -7.62 -0.41 -6.59
CA THR A 260 -8.13 0.96 -6.64
C THR A 260 -6.96 1.95 -6.67
N GLU A 261 -7.11 3.05 -7.40
CA GLU A 261 -6.10 4.11 -7.45
C GLU A 261 -5.87 4.75 -6.07
N ILE A 262 -6.89 4.75 -5.23
CA ILE A 262 -6.86 5.27 -3.87
C ILE A 262 -6.19 4.22 -2.97
N GLY A 263 -5.02 4.54 -2.43
CA GLY A 263 -4.36 3.73 -1.42
C GLY A 263 -5.14 3.67 -0.09
N SER A 264 -4.67 2.85 0.84
CA SER A 264 -5.20 2.78 2.21
C SER A 264 -4.85 4.03 3.03
N MET A 265 -5.28 4.06 4.27
CA MET A 265 -4.87 5.08 5.29
C MET A 265 -3.57 4.67 6.00
N GLY A 266 -2.72 3.88 5.34
CA GLY A 266 -1.43 3.45 5.85
C GLY A 266 -1.31 1.93 6.05
N CYS A 267 -2.40 1.21 6.15
CA CYS A 267 -2.41 -0.24 6.26
C CYS A 267 -1.92 -0.93 4.97
N VAL A 268 -1.47 -2.15 5.11
CA VAL A 268 -1.19 -3.09 4.01
C VAL A 268 -2.43 -3.95 3.81
N ASN A 269 -3.28 -3.52 2.87
CA ASN A 269 -4.48 -4.25 2.51
C ASN A 269 -4.14 -5.48 1.67
N LEU A 270 -4.80 -6.58 1.94
CA LEU A 270 -4.62 -7.87 1.30
C LEU A 270 -5.97 -8.44 0.86
N ARG A 271 -5.97 -9.39 -0.06
CA ARG A 271 -7.13 -10.24 -0.31
C ARG A 271 -7.38 -11.11 0.91
N LEU A 272 -8.62 -11.53 1.11
CA LEU A 272 -9.00 -12.34 2.28
C LEU A 272 -8.16 -13.61 2.41
N ALA A 273 -7.98 -14.35 1.31
CA ALA A 273 -7.16 -15.56 1.30
C ALA A 273 -5.68 -15.30 1.65
N ASP A 274 -5.12 -14.20 1.14
CA ASP A 274 -3.71 -13.83 1.40
C ASP A 274 -3.52 -13.35 2.85
N ALA A 275 -4.46 -12.58 3.38
CA ALA A 275 -4.44 -12.14 4.78
C ALA A 275 -4.58 -13.33 5.74
N ARG A 276 -5.47 -14.28 5.44
CA ARG A 276 -5.64 -15.53 6.20
C ARG A 276 -4.35 -16.38 6.18
N ALA A 277 -3.72 -16.52 5.02
CA ALA A 277 -2.45 -17.24 4.89
C ALA A 277 -1.32 -16.54 5.68
N LEU A 278 -1.23 -15.21 5.58
CA LEU A 278 -0.25 -14.42 6.33
C LEU A 278 -0.48 -14.52 7.85
N TRP A 279 -1.74 -14.55 8.28
CA TRP A 279 -2.13 -14.75 9.68
C TRP A 279 -1.59 -16.06 10.26
N GLY A 280 -1.63 -17.14 9.48
CA GLY A 280 -1.12 -18.45 9.90
C GLY A 280 0.42 -18.50 10.00
N VAL A 281 1.11 -17.65 9.25
CA VAL A 281 2.58 -17.65 9.17
C VAL A 281 3.24 -16.70 10.16
N LEU A 282 2.76 -15.45 10.26
CA LEU A 282 3.33 -14.45 11.16
C LEU A 282 2.82 -14.62 12.60
N LYS A 283 3.71 -14.42 13.54
CA LYS A 283 3.45 -14.37 14.99
C LYS A 283 3.72 -12.97 15.50
N THR A 284 3.23 -12.66 16.70
CA THR A 284 3.68 -11.51 17.47
C THR A 284 5.20 -11.59 17.62
N GLU A 285 5.87 -10.44 17.61
CA GLU A 285 7.32 -10.21 17.59
C GLU A 285 8.03 -10.55 16.27
N ASP A 286 7.37 -11.18 15.27
CA ASP A 286 7.97 -11.34 13.94
C ASP A 286 8.26 -9.96 13.32
N ARG A 287 9.38 -9.85 12.64
CA ARG A 287 9.85 -8.58 12.08
C ARG A 287 9.18 -8.25 10.76
N VAL A 288 8.94 -6.96 10.55
CA VAL A 288 8.40 -6.40 9.32
C VAL A 288 9.39 -5.38 8.77
N PHE A 289 9.73 -5.49 7.50
CA PHE A 289 10.59 -4.52 6.82
C PHE A 289 9.86 -3.92 5.64
N VAL A 290 9.69 -2.61 5.66
CA VAL A 290 8.95 -1.83 4.67
C VAL A 290 9.92 -0.91 3.94
N TRP A 291 9.87 -0.89 2.60
CA TRP A 291 10.71 0.02 1.80
C TRP A 291 10.03 0.45 0.50
N GLY A 292 10.65 1.45 -0.15
CA GLY A 292 10.17 1.98 -1.41
C GLY A 292 9.09 3.04 -1.24
N LYS A 293 8.41 3.35 -2.33
CA LYS A 293 7.29 4.30 -2.37
C LYS A 293 6.19 3.74 -3.25
N ARG A 294 4.93 3.90 -2.83
CA ARG A 294 3.79 3.53 -3.65
C ARG A 294 3.84 4.30 -4.97
N PRO A 295 3.74 3.61 -6.14
CA PRO A 295 3.59 4.29 -7.41
C PRO A 295 2.20 4.95 -7.49
N GLY A 296 2.13 6.06 -8.22
CA GLY A 296 0.92 6.83 -8.42
C GLY A 296 1.19 8.33 -8.31
N LYS A 297 0.22 9.11 -8.76
CA LYS A 297 0.28 10.60 -8.81
C LYS A 297 0.28 11.24 -7.43
#